data_52e6bde362f1d852de0e0dddf8b74083
#
_entry.id   52e6bde362f1d852de0e0dddf8b74083
#
_cell.length_a   1.000
_cell.length_b   1.000
_cell.length_c   1.000
_cell.angle_alpha   90.00
_cell.angle_beta   90.00
_cell.angle_gamma   90.00
#
_symmetry.space_group_name_H-M   'P 1'
#
loop_
_entity.id
_entity.type
_entity.pdbx_description
1 polymer ?
#
loop_
_entity_poly.entity_id
_entity_poly.type
_entity_poly.pdbx_seq_one_letter_code
_entity_poly.pdbx_strand_id
1 'polypeptide(L)'
;MNCPDEIWITDTTFRDGQQSRTPYTVEQIITLFKMLHRLGGPKGKIRQSEFFLYSETDRKAIRACQELGYEFPEITGWIRATKEDFQLVKDMGLKECGILVSCSDYHIFHKLHKTRKQAMDGYLEIVKAALDMGIRPRCHFEDVTRADFYGFVVPFAQELHHLMESYQIPVKIRFCDTMGYGVPYPGATLPRSVPGIIYGINHFGQFPSELIEWHGH
;
A
#
# COMPACT_ATOMS: atom_id res chain seq x y z
N MET A 1 -18.09 5.61 -15.30
CA MET A 1 -17.35 4.81 -14.30
C MET A 1 -18.38 4.22 -13.35
N ASN A 2 -18.41 2.92 -13.21
CA ASN A 2 -19.31 2.28 -12.27
C ASN A 2 -18.65 2.33 -10.89
N CYS A 3 -19.42 2.73 -9.87
CA CYS A 3 -18.95 2.57 -8.47
C CYS A 3 -18.87 1.08 -8.17
N PRO A 4 -17.84 0.63 -7.42
CA PRO A 4 -17.80 -0.76 -6.96
C PRO A 4 -18.96 -1.04 -6.03
N ASP A 5 -19.50 -2.25 -6.08
CA ASP A 5 -20.60 -2.69 -5.20
C ASP A 5 -20.19 -2.68 -3.73
N GLU A 6 -18.91 -2.91 -3.48
CA GLU A 6 -18.32 -2.87 -2.15
C GLU A 6 -17.02 -2.09 -2.11
N ILE A 7 -16.86 -1.31 -1.03
CA ILE A 7 -15.61 -0.61 -0.70
C ILE A 7 -15.11 -1.16 0.64
N TRP A 8 -13.83 -1.48 0.69
CA TRP A 8 -13.13 -1.94 1.88
C TRP A 8 -12.24 -0.85 2.43
N ILE A 9 -12.00 -0.88 3.73
CA ILE A 9 -11.14 0.08 4.42
C ILE A 9 -9.87 -0.62 4.89
N THR A 10 -8.72 -0.05 4.60
CA THR A 10 -7.46 -0.38 5.24
C THR A 10 -7.15 0.69 6.29
N ASP A 11 -7.07 0.29 7.54
CA ASP A 11 -6.64 1.15 8.63
C ASP A 11 -5.13 1.33 8.61
N THR A 12 -4.66 2.57 8.83
CA THR A 12 -3.23 2.92 8.90
C THR A 12 -2.85 3.56 10.24
N THR A 13 -3.69 3.43 11.26
CA THR A 13 -3.48 4.01 12.60
C THR A 13 -2.14 3.60 13.19
N PHE A 14 -1.74 2.34 13.02
CA PHE A 14 -0.51 1.78 13.61
C PHE A 14 0.74 1.97 12.75
N ARG A 15 0.60 2.60 11.61
CA ARG A 15 1.71 3.01 10.74
C ARG A 15 1.70 4.53 10.55
N ASP A 16 0.83 5.03 9.72
CA ASP A 16 0.76 6.45 9.36
C ASP A 16 0.34 7.33 10.54
N GLY A 17 -0.65 6.87 11.29
CA GLY A 17 -1.16 7.56 12.47
C GLY A 17 -0.16 7.70 13.62
N GLN A 18 0.99 7.01 13.59
CA GLN A 18 2.04 7.12 14.59
C GLN A 18 3.19 8.06 14.19
N GLN A 19 3.23 8.57 12.95
CA GLN A 19 4.40 9.29 12.43
C GLN A 19 4.66 10.63 13.09
N SER A 20 3.64 11.32 13.58
CA SER A 20 3.76 12.68 14.14
C SER A 20 3.33 12.77 15.61
N ARG A 21 3.38 11.68 16.33
CA ARG A 21 3.00 11.61 17.74
C ARG A 21 3.87 10.64 18.52
N THR A 22 3.75 10.65 19.85
CA THR A 22 4.33 9.59 20.69
C THR A 22 3.73 8.24 20.29
N PRO A 23 4.56 7.21 20.01
CA PRO A 23 4.09 5.88 19.67
C PRO A 23 3.13 5.31 20.71
N TYR A 24 2.15 4.54 20.28
CA TYR A 24 1.24 3.83 21.18
C TYR A 24 1.98 2.75 21.99
N THR A 25 1.49 2.50 23.21
CA THR A 25 1.90 1.32 23.97
C THR A 25 1.26 0.06 23.37
N VAL A 26 1.79 -1.12 23.72
CA VAL A 26 1.22 -2.40 23.29
C VAL A 26 -0.26 -2.51 23.67
N GLU A 27 -0.62 -2.12 24.91
CA GLU A 27 -2.00 -2.18 25.43
C GLU A 27 -2.93 -1.25 24.66
N GLN A 28 -2.46 -0.06 24.29
CA GLN A 28 -3.22 0.89 23.47
C GLN A 28 -3.47 0.33 22.07
N ILE A 29 -2.45 -0.27 21.45
CA ILE A 29 -2.58 -0.91 20.13
C ILE A 29 -3.60 -2.03 20.17
N ILE A 30 -3.51 -2.95 21.15
CA ILE A 30 -4.47 -4.04 21.32
C ILE A 30 -5.90 -3.50 21.51
N THR A 31 -6.06 -2.46 22.32
CA THR A 31 -7.38 -1.85 22.57
C THR A 31 -7.96 -1.25 21.29
N LEU A 32 -7.18 -0.48 20.56
CA LEU A 32 -7.58 0.13 19.28
C LEU A 32 -7.88 -0.95 18.22
N PHE A 33 -7.06 -2.00 18.15
CA PHE A 33 -7.27 -3.10 17.20
C PHE A 33 -8.59 -3.85 17.47
N LYS A 34 -8.94 -4.08 18.74
CA LYS A 34 -10.27 -4.62 19.12
C LYS A 34 -11.41 -3.69 18.72
N MET A 35 -11.20 -2.37 18.83
CA MET A 35 -12.21 -1.38 18.38
C MET A 35 -12.37 -1.40 16.86
N LEU A 36 -11.27 -1.50 16.11
CA LEU A 36 -11.30 -1.62 14.64
C LEU A 36 -12.04 -2.88 14.19
N HIS A 37 -11.79 -4.02 14.84
CA HIS A 37 -12.55 -5.25 14.60
C HIS A 37 -14.05 -5.06 14.81
N ARG A 38 -14.45 -4.45 15.94
CA ARG A 38 -15.86 -4.18 16.26
C ARG A 38 -16.48 -3.19 15.28
N LEU A 39 -15.76 -2.13 14.90
CA LEU A 39 -16.20 -1.13 13.94
C LEU A 39 -16.38 -1.73 12.54
N GLY A 40 -15.50 -2.63 12.12
CA GLY A 40 -15.59 -3.36 10.86
C GLY A 40 -16.82 -4.26 10.75
N GLY A 41 -17.37 -4.66 11.88
CA GLY A 41 -18.54 -5.51 11.97
C GLY A 41 -18.33 -6.92 11.41
N PRO A 42 -19.41 -7.74 11.35
CA PRO A 42 -19.32 -9.17 11.01
C PRO A 42 -18.84 -9.42 9.57
N LYS A 43 -18.97 -8.43 8.67
CA LYS A 43 -18.49 -8.53 7.29
C LYS A 43 -17.05 -8.05 7.13
N GLY A 44 -16.40 -7.57 8.21
CA GLY A 44 -15.03 -7.04 8.16
C GLY A 44 -14.88 -5.88 7.18
N LYS A 45 -15.70 -4.81 7.30
CA LYS A 45 -15.55 -3.61 6.44
C LYS A 45 -14.18 -2.97 6.57
N ILE A 46 -13.59 -2.98 7.78
CA ILE A 46 -12.16 -2.71 7.96
C ILE A 46 -11.45 -4.02 7.64
N ARG A 47 -10.96 -4.12 6.41
CA ARG A 47 -10.41 -5.36 5.86
C ARG A 47 -9.01 -5.63 6.34
N GLN A 48 -8.19 -4.59 6.44
CA GLN A 48 -6.79 -4.68 6.79
C GLN A 48 -6.40 -3.57 7.77
N SER A 49 -5.35 -3.82 8.57
CA SER A 49 -4.69 -2.84 9.41
C SER A 49 -3.18 -2.94 9.22
N GLU A 50 -2.54 -1.81 8.91
CA GLU A 50 -1.14 -1.72 8.53
C GLU A 50 -0.25 -1.31 9.71
N PHE A 51 0.83 -2.06 9.94
CA PHE A 51 1.74 -1.87 11.06
C PHE A 51 3.17 -1.61 10.59
N PHE A 52 3.91 -0.84 11.39
CA PHE A 52 5.37 -0.89 11.35
C PHE A 52 5.89 -2.19 11.97
N LEU A 53 7.11 -2.60 11.56
CA LEU A 53 7.74 -3.86 11.99
C LEU A 53 9.09 -3.66 12.69
N TYR A 54 9.56 -2.41 12.78
CA TYR A 54 10.96 -2.13 13.14
C TYR A 54 11.24 -2.21 14.64
N SER A 55 10.33 -1.70 15.47
CA SER A 55 10.52 -1.69 16.93
C SER A 55 10.11 -3.02 17.58
N GLU A 56 10.69 -3.30 18.73
CA GLU A 56 10.26 -4.44 19.55
C GLU A 56 8.81 -4.29 20.03
N THR A 57 8.40 -3.04 20.31
CA THR A 57 7.02 -2.72 20.70
C THR A 57 6.04 -3.06 19.58
N ASP A 58 6.34 -2.69 18.31
CA ASP A 58 5.49 -3.03 17.17
C ASP A 58 5.32 -4.54 17.02
N ARG A 59 6.43 -5.29 17.08
CA ARG A 59 6.41 -6.75 16.95
C ARG A 59 5.64 -7.43 18.09
N LYS A 60 5.80 -6.96 19.34
CA LYS A 60 5.02 -7.45 20.49
C LYS A 60 3.52 -7.18 20.30
N ALA A 61 3.18 -5.98 19.85
CA ALA A 61 1.78 -5.60 19.60
C ALA A 61 1.15 -6.45 18.48
N ILE A 62 1.87 -6.69 17.38
CA ILE A 62 1.41 -7.55 16.29
C ILE A 62 1.12 -8.96 16.80
N ARG A 63 2.04 -9.59 17.54
CA ARG A 63 1.83 -10.93 18.09
C ARG A 63 0.60 -10.98 19.00
N ALA A 64 0.46 -10.02 19.89
CA ALA A 64 -0.69 -9.94 20.78
C ALA A 64 -2.02 -9.72 20.01
N CYS A 65 -1.99 -8.94 18.91
CA CYS A 65 -3.18 -8.78 18.05
C CYS A 65 -3.50 -10.07 17.26
N GLN A 66 -2.47 -10.81 16.80
CA GLN A 66 -2.66 -12.11 16.14
C GLN A 66 -3.28 -13.16 17.07
N GLU A 67 -2.87 -13.16 18.35
CA GLU A 67 -3.42 -14.07 19.39
C GLU A 67 -4.93 -13.87 19.64
N LEU A 68 -5.50 -12.71 19.24
CA LEU A 68 -6.94 -12.49 19.33
C LEU A 68 -7.74 -13.36 18.35
N GLY A 69 -7.11 -13.92 17.31
CA GLY A 69 -7.72 -14.84 16.36
C GLY A 69 -8.77 -14.22 15.46
N TYR A 70 -8.76 -12.89 15.28
CA TYR A 70 -9.71 -12.22 14.39
C TYR A 70 -9.37 -12.48 12.92
N GLU A 71 -10.41 -12.78 12.11
CA GLU A 71 -10.27 -12.84 10.66
C GLU A 71 -10.01 -11.44 10.08
N PHE A 72 -10.72 -10.43 10.59
CA PHE A 72 -10.60 -9.04 10.17
C PHE A 72 -10.48 -8.10 11.37
N PRO A 73 -9.68 -7.02 11.23
CA PRO A 73 -8.78 -6.72 10.10
C PRO A 73 -7.60 -7.69 10.00
N GLU A 74 -7.23 -8.09 8.76
CA GLU A 74 -5.97 -8.78 8.50
C GLU A 74 -4.81 -7.83 8.84
N ILE A 75 -3.81 -8.31 9.58
CA ILE A 75 -2.63 -7.53 9.89
C ILE A 75 -1.67 -7.57 8.71
N THR A 76 -1.28 -6.40 8.22
CA THR A 76 -0.29 -6.24 7.15
C THR A 76 0.90 -5.43 7.65
N GLY A 77 2.07 -5.68 7.07
CA GLY A 77 3.28 -4.94 7.38
C GLY A 77 3.49 -3.73 6.47
N TRP A 78 4.36 -2.83 6.89
CA TRP A 78 4.94 -1.80 6.06
C TRP A 78 6.44 -1.74 6.29
N ILE A 79 7.20 -1.75 5.19
CA ILE A 79 8.66 -1.70 5.21
C ILE A 79 9.18 -0.66 4.22
N ARG A 80 10.44 -0.30 4.38
CA ARG A 80 11.22 0.37 3.35
C ARG A 80 11.43 -0.59 2.18
N ALA A 81 11.65 -0.06 0.99
CA ALA A 81 11.93 -0.87 -0.19
C ALA A 81 13.36 -1.44 -0.14
N THR A 82 13.62 -2.35 0.79
CA THR A 82 14.89 -3.11 0.92
C THR A 82 14.59 -4.61 1.04
N LYS A 83 15.47 -5.45 0.45
CA LYS A 83 15.27 -6.91 0.43
C LYS A 83 15.38 -7.52 1.82
N GLU A 84 16.22 -6.96 2.67
CA GLU A 84 16.48 -7.42 4.04
C GLU A 84 15.25 -7.28 4.93
N ASP A 85 14.46 -6.23 4.71
CA ASP A 85 13.28 -5.94 5.54
C ASP A 85 12.15 -6.99 5.35
N PHE A 86 12.14 -7.76 4.24
CA PHE A 86 11.15 -8.82 4.04
C PHE A 86 11.30 -9.98 5.04
N GLN A 87 12.50 -10.18 5.60
CA GLN A 87 12.67 -11.18 6.66
C GLN A 87 11.82 -10.83 7.88
N LEU A 88 11.68 -9.55 8.23
CA LEU A 88 10.81 -9.09 9.34
C LEU A 88 9.34 -9.46 9.08
N VAL A 89 8.89 -9.33 7.83
CA VAL A 89 7.51 -9.71 7.43
C VAL A 89 7.29 -11.20 7.63
N LYS A 90 8.25 -12.03 7.20
CA LYS A 90 8.21 -13.50 7.37
C LYS A 90 8.25 -13.91 8.84
N ASP A 91 9.16 -13.32 9.64
CA ASP A 91 9.33 -13.63 11.06
C ASP A 91 8.06 -13.34 11.87
N MET A 92 7.26 -12.40 11.38
CA MET A 92 5.95 -12.05 11.96
C MET A 92 4.79 -12.86 11.37
N GLY A 93 5.03 -13.77 10.41
CA GLY A 93 4.01 -14.58 9.78
C GLY A 93 3.00 -13.77 8.93
N LEU A 94 3.37 -12.56 8.49
CA LEU A 94 2.50 -11.71 7.71
C LEU A 94 2.51 -12.13 6.24
N LYS A 95 1.35 -12.02 5.59
CA LYS A 95 1.17 -12.43 4.19
C LYS A 95 1.27 -11.28 3.19
N GLU A 96 1.11 -10.04 3.66
CA GLU A 96 1.08 -8.84 2.82
C GLU A 96 1.92 -7.73 3.45
N CYS A 97 2.61 -6.97 2.58
CA CYS A 97 3.47 -5.88 3.01
C CYS A 97 3.39 -4.67 2.07
N GLY A 98 3.24 -3.49 2.66
CA GLY A 98 3.38 -2.22 1.96
C GLY A 98 4.84 -1.91 1.64
N ILE A 99 5.09 -1.45 0.40
CA ILE A 99 6.40 -1.07 -0.13
C ILE A 99 6.28 0.34 -0.70
N LEU A 100 7.12 1.27 -0.24
CA LEU A 100 7.11 2.64 -0.75
C LEU A 100 7.77 2.73 -2.13
N VAL A 101 7.05 3.25 -3.11
CA VAL A 101 7.54 3.51 -4.47
C VAL A 101 7.20 4.94 -4.88
N SER A 102 8.20 5.82 -4.93
CA SER A 102 7.99 7.22 -5.32
C SER A 102 7.74 7.33 -6.82
N CYS A 103 6.66 8.02 -7.23
CA CYS A 103 6.21 8.08 -8.61
C CYS A 103 6.40 9.44 -9.28
N SER A 104 6.47 10.54 -8.53
CA SER A 104 6.67 11.85 -9.13
C SER A 104 8.13 12.09 -9.53
N ASP A 105 8.31 12.80 -10.63
CA ASP A 105 9.64 13.25 -11.06
C ASP A 105 10.37 14.05 -9.98
N TYR A 106 9.60 14.80 -9.19
CA TYR A 106 10.15 15.55 -8.08
C TYR A 106 10.84 14.64 -7.06
N HIS A 107 10.22 13.53 -6.68
CA HIS A 107 10.84 12.56 -5.79
C HIS A 107 11.92 11.73 -6.49
N ILE A 108 11.69 11.31 -7.72
CA ILE A 108 12.64 10.47 -8.46
C ILE A 108 13.96 11.21 -8.68
N PHE A 109 13.91 12.46 -9.17
CA PHE A 109 15.12 13.20 -9.51
C PHE A 109 15.77 13.88 -8.30
N HIS A 110 14.97 14.53 -7.44
CA HIS A 110 15.53 15.36 -6.35
C HIS A 110 15.71 14.63 -5.02
N LYS A 111 14.84 13.65 -4.71
CA LYS A 111 14.93 12.85 -3.47
C LYS A 111 15.80 11.61 -3.66
N LEU A 112 15.61 10.89 -4.76
CA LEU A 112 16.27 9.61 -5.01
C LEU A 112 17.52 9.73 -5.89
N HIS A 113 17.69 10.86 -6.58
CA HIS A 113 18.79 11.11 -7.54
C HIS A 113 18.89 10.02 -8.61
N LYS A 114 17.73 9.59 -9.15
CA LYS A 114 17.63 8.52 -10.16
C LYS A 114 16.90 9.02 -11.40
N THR A 115 17.13 8.33 -12.51
CA THR A 115 16.24 8.42 -13.68
C THR A 115 14.96 7.60 -13.42
N ARG A 116 13.90 7.87 -14.19
CA ARG A 116 12.65 7.08 -14.12
C ARG A 116 12.91 5.58 -14.32
N LYS A 117 13.78 5.24 -15.30
CA LYS A 117 14.16 3.85 -15.56
C LYS A 117 14.86 3.20 -14.37
N GLN A 118 15.86 3.88 -13.79
CA GLN A 118 16.57 3.35 -12.61
C GLN A 118 15.64 3.19 -11.38
N ALA A 119 14.69 4.10 -11.21
CA ALA A 119 13.71 3.98 -10.14
C ALA A 119 12.79 2.77 -10.37
N MET A 120 12.23 2.64 -11.57
CA MET A 120 11.36 1.53 -11.94
C MET A 120 12.07 0.17 -11.82
N ASP A 121 13.25 0.04 -12.41
CA ASP A 121 14.03 -1.21 -12.34
C ASP A 121 14.29 -1.62 -10.89
N GLY A 122 14.69 -0.65 -10.03
CA GLY A 122 14.94 -0.90 -8.62
C GLY A 122 13.67 -1.31 -7.85
N TYR A 123 12.53 -0.70 -8.14
CA TYR A 123 11.27 -1.09 -7.50
C TYR A 123 10.81 -2.48 -7.94
N LEU A 124 10.94 -2.82 -9.23
CA LEU A 124 10.60 -4.16 -9.73
C LEU A 124 11.48 -5.24 -9.10
N GLU A 125 12.76 -4.97 -8.86
CA GLU A 125 13.63 -5.91 -8.12
C GLU A 125 13.14 -6.15 -6.69
N ILE A 126 12.66 -5.12 -5.99
CA ILE A 126 12.13 -5.26 -4.64
C ILE A 126 10.79 -6.02 -4.65
N VAL A 127 9.91 -5.73 -5.61
CA VAL A 127 8.64 -6.46 -5.77
C VAL A 127 8.91 -7.94 -6.05
N LYS A 128 9.83 -8.26 -6.95
CA LYS A 128 10.25 -9.65 -7.22
C LYS A 128 10.76 -10.35 -5.96
N ALA A 129 11.59 -9.69 -5.16
CA ALA A 129 12.08 -10.25 -3.91
C ALA A 129 10.96 -10.58 -2.91
N ALA A 130 9.91 -9.74 -2.84
CA ALA A 130 8.72 -10.05 -2.04
C ALA A 130 7.99 -11.30 -2.56
N LEU A 131 7.76 -11.35 -3.89
CA LEU A 131 7.08 -12.46 -4.56
C LEU A 131 7.84 -13.77 -4.42
N ASP A 132 9.18 -13.75 -4.56
CA ASP A 132 10.06 -14.92 -4.34
C ASP A 132 9.93 -15.49 -2.92
N MET A 133 9.59 -14.64 -1.95
CA MET A 133 9.35 -15.04 -0.56
C MET A 133 7.90 -15.41 -0.27
N GLY A 134 7.00 -15.37 -1.26
CA GLY A 134 5.58 -15.65 -1.12
C GLY A 134 4.80 -14.54 -0.39
N ILE A 135 5.36 -13.33 -0.33
CA ILE A 135 4.73 -12.16 0.28
C ILE A 135 3.96 -11.40 -0.79
N ARG A 136 2.70 -11.03 -0.52
CA ARG A 136 1.89 -10.16 -1.40
C ARG A 136 2.38 -8.71 -1.26
N PRO A 137 2.97 -8.10 -2.29
CA PRO A 137 3.41 -6.71 -2.21
C PRO A 137 2.23 -5.77 -2.44
N ARG A 138 2.16 -4.70 -1.65
CA ARG A 138 1.30 -3.54 -1.88
C ARG A 138 2.17 -2.34 -2.17
N CYS A 139 2.25 -1.95 -3.43
CA CYS A 139 3.08 -0.85 -3.90
C CYS A 139 2.40 0.49 -3.60
N HIS A 140 2.97 1.29 -2.69
CA HIS A 140 2.50 2.63 -2.36
C HIS A 140 3.09 3.61 -3.38
N PHE A 141 2.28 4.03 -4.35
CA PHE A 141 2.66 5.00 -5.38
C PHE A 141 2.67 6.41 -4.76
N GLU A 142 3.78 6.71 -4.07
CA GLU A 142 3.97 7.99 -3.37
C GLU A 142 3.95 9.15 -4.35
N ASP A 143 3.16 10.19 -3.99
CA ASP A 143 3.07 11.45 -4.73
C ASP A 143 2.48 11.29 -6.14
N VAL A 144 1.51 10.40 -6.28
CA VAL A 144 0.90 10.07 -7.57
C VAL A 144 0.21 11.26 -8.24
N THR A 145 -0.35 12.18 -7.45
CA THR A 145 -1.07 13.36 -7.96
C THR A 145 -0.17 14.43 -8.58
N ARG A 146 1.16 14.22 -8.55
CA ARG A 146 2.17 15.02 -9.27
C ARG A 146 3.02 14.20 -10.24
N ALA A 147 2.70 12.92 -10.41
CA ALA A 147 3.46 12.03 -11.27
C ALA A 147 3.11 12.19 -12.75
N ASP A 148 4.03 11.82 -13.64
CA ASP A 148 3.73 11.63 -15.05
C ASP A 148 2.92 10.33 -15.22
N PHE A 149 1.61 10.50 -15.38
CA PHE A 149 0.68 9.39 -15.41
C PHE A 149 0.97 8.41 -16.55
N TYR A 150 1.14 8.91 -17.77
CA TYR A 150 1.38 8.07 -18.94
C TYR A 150 2.85 7.68 -19.12
N GLY A 151 3.78 8.53 -18.70
CA GLY A 151 5.20 8.26 -18.87
C GLY A 151 5.86 7.44 -17.75
N PHE A 152 5.16 7.27 -16.60
CA PHE A 152 5.68 6.48 -15.47
C PHE A 152 4.64 5.60 -14.81
N VAL A 153 3.49 6.15 -14.40
CA VAL A 153 2.52 5.43 -13.56
C VAL A 153 1.91 4.24 -14.30
N VAL A 154 1.42 4.46 -15.53
CA VAL A 154 0.83 3.40 -16.37
C VAL A 154 1.86 2.33 -16.74
N PRO A 155 3.05 2.65 -17.29
CA PRO A 155 4.06 1.63 -17.56
C PRO A 155 4.47 0.81 -16.33
N PHE A 156 4.60 1.45 -15.18
CA PHE A 156 4.93 0.73 -13.95
C PHE A 156 3.81 -0.20 -13.49
N ALA A 157 2.54 0.22 -13.62
CA ALA A 157 1.40 -0.65 -13.33
C ALA A 157 1.35 -1.87 -14.26
N GLN A 158 1.67 -1.70 -15.56
CA GLN A 158 1.78 -2.81 -16.52
C GLN A 158 2.84 -3.82 -16.11
N GLU A 159 4.02 -3.37 -15.71
CA GLU A 159 5.08 -4.26 -15.22
C GLU A 159 4.67 -5.01 -13.95
N LEU A 160 3.98 -4.35 -13.02
CA LEU A 160 3.43 -5.01 -11.83
C LEU A 160 2.38 -6.06 -12.18
N HIS A 161 1.53 -5.78 -13.18
CA HIS A 161 0.55 -6.74 -13.69
C HIS A 161 1.23 -7.98 -14.29
N HIS A 162 2.26 -7.80 -15.11
CA HIS A 162 3.06 -8.92 -15.66
C HIS A 162 3.72 -9.76 -14.56
N LEU A 163 4.23 -9.12 -13.50
CA LEU A 163 4.78 -9.85 -12.36
C LEU A 163 3.70 -10.66 -11.64
N MET A 164 2.54 -10.06 -11.39
CA MET A 164 1.41 -10.74 -10.76
C MET A 164 0.98 -11.99 -11.55
N GLU A 165 0.90 -11.88 -12.87
CA GLU A 165 0.58 -13.02 -13.74
C GLU A 165 1.67 -14.09 -13.71
N SER A 166 2.95 -13.68 -13.75
CA SER A 166 4.07 -14.62 -13.77
C SER A 166 4.21 -15.41 -12.46
N TYR A 167 3.98 -14.75 -11.33
CA TYR A 167 4.13 -15.38 -10.01
C TYR A 167 2.83 -16.01 -9.48
N GLN A 168 1.68 -15.71 -10.10
CA GLN A 168 0.35 -16.10 -9.59
C GLN A 168 0.11 -15.64 -8.12
N ILE A 169 0.71 -14.53 -7.73
CA ILE A 169 0.57 -13.90 -6.42
C ILE A 169 0.02 -12.49 -6.65
N PRO A 170 -1.09 -12.09 -5.97
CA PRO A 170 -1.64 -10.75 -6.11
C PRO A 170 -0.64 -9.66 -5.73
N VAL A 171 -0.55 -8.63 -6.57
CA VAL A 171 0.15 -7.38 -6.29
C VAL A 171 -0.90 -6.29 -6.15
N LYS A 172 -0.83 -5.46 -5.11
CA LYS A 172 -1.74 -4.33 -4.94
C LYS A 172 -1.04 -3.02 -5.29
N ILE A 173 -1.81 -2.06 -5.78
CA ILE A 173 -1.39 -0.67 -5.93
C ILE A 173 -2.18 0.20 -4.95
N ARG A 174 -1.47 0.98 -4.13
CA ARG A 174 -2.05 2.04 -3.32
C ARG A 174 -1.61 3.38 -3.89
N PHE A 175 -2.53 4.14 -4.44
CA PHE A 175 -2.27 5.50 -4.88
C PHE A 175 -2.26 6.44 -3.68
N CYS A 176 -1.09 7.08 -3.42
CA CYS A 176 -0.92 8.00 -2.31
C CYS A 176 -0.99 9.45 -2.82
N ASP A 177 -2.04 10.14 -2.43
CA ASP A 177 -2.19 11.58 -2.65
C ASP A 177 -1.44 12.36 -1.58
N THR A 178 -0.13 12.27 -1.63
CA THR A 178 0.80 12.76 -0.60
C THR A 178 0.63 14.25 -0.28
N MET A 179 0.16 15.03 -1.26
CA MET A 179 0.02 16.49 -1.12
C MET A 179 -1.45 16.95 -1.04
N GLY A 180 -2.41 16.03 -1.07
CA GLY A 180 -3.83 16.38 -1.01
C GLY A 180 -4.33 17.11 -2.26
N TYR A 181 -3.80 16.80 -3.44
CA TYR A 181 -4.19 17.44 -4.71
C TYR A 181 -5.26 16.67 -5.48
N GLY A 182 -5.60 15.48 -5.02
CA GLY A 182 -6.62 14.64 -5.65
C GLY A 182 -8.01 15.23 -5.54
N VAL A 183 -8.76 15.21 -6.64
CA VAL A 183 -10.13 15.72 -6.67
C VAL A 183 -11.09 14.66 -7.24
N PRO A 184 -12.36 14.64 -6.80
CA PRO A 184 -13.32 13.60 -7.17
C PRO A 184 -13.96 13.82 -8.55
N TYR A 185 -13.46 14.75 -9.34
CA TYR A 185 -14.07 15.14 -10.62
C TYR A 185 -13.46 14.38 -11.80
N PRO A 186 -14.23 13.62 -12.58
CA PRO A 186 -13.73 12.88 -13.74
C PRO A 186 -13.10 13.77 -14.82
N GLY A 187 -13.59 15.00 -14.96
CA GLY A 187 -13.09 15.97 -15.95
C GLY A 187 -11.87 16.76 -15.52
N ALA A 188 -11.35 16.56 -14.32
CA ALA A 188 -10.11 17.20 -13.90
C ALA A 188 -8.91 16.60 -14.65
N THR A 189 -7.90 17.43 -14.89
CA THR A 189 -6.69 17.01 -15.59
C THR A 189 -5.91 15.96 -14.79
N LEU A 190 -5.44 14.90 -15.44
CA LEU A 190 -4.51 13.95 -14.86
C LEU A 190 -3.18 14.62 -14.52
N PRO A 191 -2.54 14.23 -13.41
CA PRO A 191 -2.89 13.12 -12.50
C PRO A 191 -3.74 13.52 -11.28
N ARG A 192 -4.53 14.58 -11.32
CA ARG A 192 -5.31 15.05 -10.16
C ARG A 192 -6.73 14.49 -10.06
N SER A 193 -7.29 13.98 -11.15
CA SER A 193 -8.59 13.31 -11.12
C SER A 193 -8.47 11.93 -10.51
N VAL A 194 -9.00 11.71 -9.30
CA VAL A 194 -9.03 10.39 -8.67
C VAL A 194 -9.77 9.38 -9.56
N PRO A 195 -11.01 9.68 -10.06
CA PRO A 195 -11.67 8.78 -10.99
C PRO A 195 -10.90 8.57 -12.28
N GLY A 196 -10.21 9.61 -12.78
CA GLY A 196 -9.39 9.51 -13.99
C GLY A 196 -8.18 8.59 -13.83
N ILE A 197 -7.49 8.66 -12.69
CA ILE A 197 -6.39 7.74 -12.36
C ILE A 197 -6.89 6.30 -12.34
N ILE A 198 -7.97 6.02 -11.59
CA ILE A 198 -8.52 4.65 -11.48
C ILE A 198 -8.93 4.12 -12.85
N TYR A 199 -9.67 4.93 -13.62
CA TYR A 199 -10.07 4.55 -15.00
C TYR A 199 -8.85 4.25 -15.86
N GLY A 200 -7.84 5.13 -15.85
CA GLY A 200 -6.67 4.98 -16.69
C GLY A 200 -5.82 3.76 -16.32
N ILE A 201 -5.71 3.44 -15.04
CA ILE A 201 -5.00 2.23 -14.58
C ILE A 201 -5.76 0.97 -14.95
N ASN A 202 -7.09 0.93 -14.81
CA ASN A 202 -7.86 -0.21 -15.28
C ASN A 202 -7.74 -0.40 -16.81
N HIS A 203 -7.81 0.71 -17.56
CA HIS A 203 -7.88 0.65 -19.02
C HIS A 203 -6.52 0.48 -19.69
N PHE A 204 -5.52 1.27 -19.29
CA PHE A 204 -4.19 1.26 -19.89
C PHE A 204 -3.19 0.38 -19.12
N GLY A 205 -3.30 0.36 -17.81
CA GLY A 205 -2.45 -0.48 -16.94
C GLY A 205 -2.91 -1.93 -16.85
N GLN A 206 -4.14 -2.23 -17.33
CA GLN A 206 -4.79 -3.55 -17.23
C GLN A 206 -4.87 -4.10 -15.81
N PHE A 207 -4.90 -3.19 -14.83
CA PHE A 207 -4.86 -3.55 -13.42
C PHE A 207 -6.28 -3.67 -12.84
N PRO A 208 -6.62 -4.76 -12.14
CA PRO A 208 -7.97 -5.00 -11.64
C PRO A 208 -8.32 -4.07 -10.47
N SER A 209 -9.57 -3.59 -10.45
CA SER A 209 -10.04 -2.60 -9.46
C SER A 209 -9.96 -3.07 -8.02
N GLU A 210 -10.18 -4.37 -7.77
CA GLU A 210 -10.13 -4.99 -6.45
C GLU A 210 -8.72 -5.00 -5.81
N LEU A 211 -7.69 -4.73 -6.61
CA LEU A 211 -6.31 -4.62 -6.17
C LEU A 211 -5.82 -3.17 -6.09
N ILE A 212 -6.73 -2.21 -6.24
CA ILE A 212 -6.43 -0.77 -6.19
C ILE A 212 -6.94 -0.19 -4.87
N GLU A 213 -6.09 0.57 -4.19
CA GLU A 213 -6.41 1.34 -3.00
C GLU A 213 -6.13 2.83 -3.24
N TRP A 214 -6.91 3.70 -2.59
CA TRP A 214 -6.64 5.13 -2.52
C TRP A 214 -6.29 5.54 -1.09
N HIS A 215 -5.20 6.29 -0.93
CA HIS A 215 -4.75 6.86 0.33
C HIS A 215 -4.64 8.39 0.16
N GLY A 216 -5.61 9.12 0.71
CA GLY A 216 -5.69 10.57 0.61
C GLY A 216 -5.24 11.27 1.89
N HIS A 217 -4.69 12.45 1.74
CA HIS A 217 -4.35 13.38 2.81
C HIS A 217 -5.20 14.63 2.77
#